data_32aca6a9ff36e66e823f0c6873602e2c
#
_entry.id   32aca6a9ff36e66e823f0c6873602e2c
#
_cell.length_a   1.000
_cell.length_b   1.000
_cell.length_c   1.000
_cell.angle_alpha   90.00
_cell.angle_beta   90.00
_cell.angle_gamma   90.00
#
_symmetry.space_group_name_H-M   'P 1'
#
loop_
_entity.id
_entity.type
_entity.pdbx_description
1 polymer ?
#
loop_
_entity_poly.entity_id
_entity_poly.type
_entity_poly.pdbx_seq_one_letter_code
_entity_poly.pdbx_strand_id
1 'polypeptide(L)'
;AILELVPRVDENFAAAIRLILDCEGRVVITGMGKSGIIGRKMAATLASTGTPSFYLHPAEGIHGDLGMVTSGDVVIALSNSGETGEVLNILPSLRRIGAKLIAMVGNAASTLGKNADVVLDVGVSKEACPLGLAPTSSTTAALAYGDALALALLQKHNFTASQFAIFHPGGSLGRKLLLTVGSIMHKGEENPVVLGSTTVQEALFVITDKGLGAVSVVDEAGIMQGVLTDGDIRRGLSKGCLLYTSPSPRDISGS
;
A
#
# COMPACT_ATOMS: atom_id res chain seq x y z
N ALA A 1 22.35 -6.04 -17.95
CA ALA A 1 22.34 -5.64 -16.55
C ALA A 1 21.48 -6.61 -15.71
N ILE A 2 20.13 -6.66 -15.88
CA ILE A 2 19.27 -7.51 -15.02
C ILE A 2 19.63 -9.00 -15.12
N LEU A 3 19.88 -9.54 -16.31
CA LEU A 3 20.31 -10.93 -16.47
C LEU A 3 21.64 -11.25 -15.78
N GLU A 4 22.51 -10.26 -15.61
CA GLU A 4 23.77 -10.41 -14.88
C GLU A 4 23.55 -10.57 -13.35
N LEU A 5 22.40 -10.18 -12.83
CA LEU A 5 22.07 -10.31 -11.41
C LEU A 5 21.58 -11.72 -11.04
N VAL A 6 21.05 -12.48 -12.00
CA VAL A 6 20.47 -13.81 -11.72
C VAL A 6 21.42 -14.72 -10.96
N PRO A 7 22.71 -14.90 -11.37
CA PRO A 7 23.64 -15.73 -10.63
C PRO A 7 24.12 -15.14 -9.30
N ARG A 8 23.77 -13.88 -8.99
CA ARG A 8 24.10 -13.19 -7.73
C ARG A 8 22.97 -13.25 -6.70
N VAL A 9 21.84 -13.86 -7.04
CA VAL A 9 20.83 -14.27 -6.07
C VAL A 9 21.34 -15.57 -5.45
N ASP A 10 22.32 -15.42 -4.58
CA ASP A 10 23.17 -16.46 -4.02
C ASP A 10 23.03 -16.55 -2.48
N GLU A 11 24.01 -17.14 -1.82
CA GLU A 11 24.05 -17.25 -0.36
C GLU A 11 24.11 -15.89 0.34
N ASN A 12 24.73 -14.85 -0.27
CA ASN A 12 24.72 -13.52 0.31
C ASN A 12 23.31 -12.88 0.27
N PHE A 13 22.56 -13.12 -0.81
CA PHE A 13 21.15 -12.72 -0.85
C PHE A 13 20.33 -13.41 0.23
N ALA A 14 20.53 -14.73 0.42
CA ALA A 14 19.85 -15.46 1.48
C ALA A 14 20.31 -14.99 2.88
N ALA A 15 21.57 -14.63 3.07
CA ALA A 15 22.09 -14.07 4.31
C ALA A 15 21.48 -12.69 4.62
N ALA A 16 21.31 -11.85 3.62
CA ALA A 16 20.63 -10.56 3.77
C ALA A 16 19.17 -10.73 4.22
N ILE A 17 18.45 -11.69 3.61
CA ILE A 17 17.07 -12.02 4.02
C ILE A 17 17.05 -12.48 5.48
N ARG A 18 17.93 -13.40 5.89
CA ARG A 18 18.00 -13.86 7.30
C ARG A 18 18.29 -12.71 8.24
N LEU A 19 19.27 -11.87 7.92
CA LEU A 19 19.64 -10.72 8.74
C LEU A 19 18.47 -9.75 8.95
N ILE A 20 17.65 -9.54 7.92
CA ILE A 20 16.47 -8.67 8.01
C ILE A 20 15.32 -9.36 8.77
N LEU A 21 15.14 -10.67 8.61
CA LEU A 21 14.12 -11.42 9.35
C LEU A 21 14.41 -11.48 10.84
N ASP A 22 15.69 -11.54 11.21
CA ASP A 22 16.16 -11.54 12.59
C ASP A 22 16.24 -10.12 13.20
N CYS A 23 15.92 -9.09 12.41
CA CYS A 23 15.95 -7.68 12.85
C CYS A 23 14.81 -7.39 13.82
N GLU A 24 15.15 -6.97 15.04
CA GLU A 24 14.19 -6.57 16.07
C GLU A 24 13.68 -5.13 15.89
N GLY A 25 14.40 -4.32 15.10
CA GLY A 25 14.08 -2.93 14.80
C GLY A 25 13.49 -2.74 13.40
N ARG A 26 14.08 -1.81 12.65
CA ARG A 26 13.65 -1.42 11.30
C ARG A 26 14.77 -1.61 10.30
N VAL A 27 14.42 -1.69 9.02
CA VAL A 27 15.38 -1.63 7.93
C VAL A 27 15.62 -0.17 7.55
N VAL A 28 16.82 0.33 7.80
CA VAL A 28 17.24 1.69 7.47
C VAL A 28 17.97 1.68 6.14
N ILE A 29 17.51 2.44 5.17
CA ILE A 29 18.15 2.49 3.85
C ILE A 29 18.84 3.82 3.66
N THR A 30 20.10 3.80 3.20
CA THR A 30 20.89 4.99 3.01
C THR A 30 21.67 4.97 1.68
N GLY A 31 21.96 6.14 1.13
CA GLY A 31 22.71 6.30 -0.13
C GLY A 31 22.65 7.74 -0.63
N MET A 32 23.56 8.12 -1.53
CA MET A 32 23.65 9.48 -2.09
C MET A 32 23.14 9.55 -3.52
N GLY A 33 22.65 10.72 -3.92
CA GLY A 33 22.27 11.03 -5.29
C GLY A 33 21.27 10.02 -5.88
N LYS A 34 21.57 9.44 -7.04
CA LYS A 34 20.70 8.45 -7.70
C LYS A 34 20.56 7.17 -6.89
N SER A 35 21.61 6.70 -6.21
CA SER A 35 21.53 5.57 -5.28
C SER A 35 20.59 5.88 -4.11
N GLY A 36 20.59 7.11 -3.60
CA GLY A 36 19.66 7.55 -2.57
C GLY A 36 18.19 7.57 -3.05
N ILE A 37 17.94 7.97 -4.31
CA ILE A 37 16.59 7.91 -4.90
C ILE A 37 16.10 6.45 -4.99
N ILE A 38 16.96 5.54 -5.44
CA ILE A 38 16.66 4.10 -5.44
C ILE A 38 16.43 3.59 -4.02
N GLY A 39 17.26 4.01 -3.05
CA GLY A 39 17.11 3.66 -1.64
C GLY A 39 15.76 4.13 -1.05
N ARG A 40 15.31 5.33 -1.39
CA ARG A 40 13.97 5.82 -0.97
C ARG A 40 12.85 4.94 -1.53
N LYS A 41 12.96 4.54 -2.80
CA LYS A 41 11.98 3.62 -3.40
C LYS A 41 12.01 2.26 -2.72
N MET A 42 13.19 1.72 -2.42
CA MET A 42 13.32 0.44 -1.69
C MET A 42 12.68 0.52 -0.30
N ALA A 43 12.95 1.60 0.46
CA ALA A 43 12.34 1.82 1.77
C ALA A 43 10.81 1.83 1.68
N ALA A 44 10.26 2.57 0.70
CA ALA A 44 8.82 2.63 0.49
C ALA A 44 8.23 1.25 0.13
N THR A 45 8.92 0.47 -0.72
CA THR A 45 8.47 -0.87 -1.10
C THR A 45 8.48 -1.82 0.11
N LEU A 46 9.57 -1.88 0.87
CA LEU A 46 9.69 -2.70 2.07
C LEU A 46 8.59 -2.36 3.08
N ALA A 47 8.40 -1.06 3.40
CA ALA A 47 7.38 -0.62 4.33
C ALA A 47 5.97 -1.02 3.87
N SER A 48 5.66 -0.86 2.59
CA SER A 48 4.35 -1.21 2.02
C SER A 48 4.11 -2.71 1.87
N THR A 49 5.16 -3.52 1.96
CA THR A 49 5.09 -4.99 1.85
C THR A 49 5.35 -5.72 3.17
N GLY A 50 5.26 -5.01 4.29
CA GLY A 50 5.26 -5.61 5.62
C GLY A 50 6.60 -5.63 6.35
N THR A 51 7.66 -5.02 5.79
CA THR A 51 8.95 -4.85 6.45
C THR A 51 9.11 -3.38 6.87
N PRO A 52 9.01 -3.04 8.17
CA PRO A 52 9.15 -1.66 8.65
C PRO A 52 10.48 -1.05 8.22
N SER A 53 10.44 0.04 7.47
CA SER A 53 11.66 0.64 6.92
C SER A 53 11.52 2.14 6.69
N PHE A 54 12.65 2.84 6.67
CA PHE A 54 12.72 4.25 6.31
C PHE A 54 14.06 4.56 5.61
N TYR A 55 14.11 5.71 4.98
CA TYR A 55 15.31 6.21 4.32
C TYR A 55 16.00 7.25 5.20
N LEU A 56 17.31 7.08 5.42
CA LEU A 56 18.22 8.02 6.10
C LEU A 56 19.16 8.65 5.08
N HIS A 57 19.12 9.96 4.93
CA HIS A 57 20.07 10.66 4.08
C HIS A 57 21.45 10.71 4.77
N PRO A 58 22.54 10.19 4.16
CA PRO A 58 23.80 10.05 4.88
C PRO A 58 24.43 11.39 5.27
N ALA A 59 24.21 12.47 4.52
CA ALA A 59 24.68 13.80 4.90
C ALA A 59 23.94 14.34 6.14
N GLU A 60 22.61 14.14 6.24
CA GLU A 60 21.85 14.50 7.43
C GLU A 60 22.22 13.60 8.61
N GLY A 61 22.57 12.34 8.35
CA GLY A 61 23.09 11.41 9.33
C GLY A 61 24.28 11.97 10.11
N ILE A 62 25.22 12.60 9.42
CA ILE A 62 26.41 13.24 10.06
C ILE A 62 25.99 14.40 10.99
N HIS A 63 24.85 15.03 10.72
CA HIS A 63 24.34 16.19 11.46
C HIS A 63 23.30 15.87 12.51
N GLY A 64 23.07 14.58 12.83
CA GLY A 64 22.25 14.17 13.98
C GLY A 64 21.20 13.10 13.68
N ASP A 65 20.77 12.92 12.41
CA ASP A 65 19.72 11.96 12.05
C ASP A 65 20.12 10.50 12.33
N LEU A 66 21.41 10.21 12.56
CA LEU A 66 21.84 8.91 13.08
C LEU A 66 21.20 8.54 14.43
N GLY A 67 20.68 9.53 15.17
CA GLY A 67 19.87 9.28 16.37
C GLY A 67 18.58 8.49 16.11
N MET A 68 18.15 8.37 14.85
CA MET A 68 17.01 7.52 14.48
C MET A 68 17.35 6.03 14.38
N VAL A 69 18.65 5.68 14.36
CA VAL A 69 19.14 4.30 14.21
C VAL A 69 19.43 3.70 15.57
N THR A 70 19.02 2.47 15.77
CA THR A 70 19.22 1.69 16.99
C THR A 70 20.04 0.43 16.72
N SER A 71 20.53 -0.22 17.78
CA SER A 71 21.27 -1.49 17.69
C SER A 71 20.43 -2.66 17.15
N GLY A 72 19.11 -2.57 17.26
CA GLY A 72 18.19 -3.56 16.69
C GLY A 72 17.92 -3.38 15.20
N ASP A 73 18.40 -2.30 14.55
CA ASP A 73 18.15 -2.01 13.16
C ASP A 73 19.16 -2.72 12.23
N VAL A 74 18.73 -2.95 10.98
CA VAL A 74 19.59 -3.37 9.87
C VAL A 74 19.69 -2.21 8.89
N VAL A 75 20.91 -1.78 8.59
CA VAL A 75 21.16 -0.70 7.62
C VAL A 75 21.54 -1.30 6.27
N ILE A 76 20.85 -0.89 5.20
CA ILE A 76 21.21 -1.19 3.82
C ILE A 76 21.82 0.06 3.20
N ALA A 77 23.12 0.05 2.95
CA ALA A 77 23.83 1.18 2.35
C ALA A 77 24.06 0.94 0.85
N LEU A 78 23.54 1.86 0.02
CA LEU A 78 23.66 1.82 -1.44
C LEU A 78 24.77 2.74 -1.93
N SER A 79 25.74 2.18 -2.64
CA SER A 79 26.79 2.94 -3.33
C SER A 79 27.34 2.12 -4.48
N ASN A 80 27.16 2.56 -5.72
CA ASN A 80 27.67 1.81 -6.88
C ASN A 80 29.21 1.63 -6.84
N SER A 81 29.96 2.67 -6.50
CA SER A 81 31.42 2.57 -6.31
C SER A 81 31.81 1.87 -5.00
N GLY A 82 30.94 1.97 -3.98
CA GLY A 82 31.25 1.59 -2.61
C GLY A 82 32.25 2.53 -1.90
N GLU A 83 32.54 3.70 -2.52
CA GLU A 83 33.51 4.69 -2.04
C GLU A 83 32.86 6.08 -1.83
N THR A 84 31.54 6.18 -1.77
CA THR A 84 30.84 7.45 -1.57
C THR A 84 31.16 8.00 -0.19
N GLY A 85 31.81 9.17 -0.10
CA GLY A 85 32.35 9.75 1.14
C GLY A 85 31.29 9.92 2.24
N GLU A 86 30.11 10.45 1.89
CA GLU A 86 29.02 10.67 2.86
C GLU A 86 28.51 9.36 3.47
N VAL A 87 28.47 8.28 2.69
CA VAL A 87 28.08 6.94 3.16
C VAL A 87 29.19 6.38 4.05
N LEU A 88 30.46 6.52 3.67
CA LEU A 88 31.58 6.01 4.46
C LEU A 88 31.72 6.76 5.79
N ASN A 89 31.44 8.05 5.82
CA ASN A 89 31.56 8.88 7.01
C ASN A 89 30.60 8.48 8.14
N ILE A 90 29.47 7.86 7.85
CA ILE A 90 28.53 7.38 8.87
C ILE A 90 28.86 5.98 9.41
N LEU A 91 29.68 5.19 8.74
CA LEU A 91 29.99 3.80 9.11
C LEU A 91 30.57 3.66 10.54
N PRO A 92 31.52 4.50 11.00
CA PRO A 92 32.02 4.38 12.35
C PRO A 92 30.94 4.56 13.43
N SER A 93 30.00 5.46 13.18
CA SER A 93 28.86 5.70 14.07
C SER A 93 27.88 4.54 14.07
N LEU A 94 27.52 4.01 12.89
CA LEU A 94 26.65 2.82 12.78
C LEU A 94 27.24 1.61 13.51
N ARG A 95 28.56 1.40 13.42
CA ARG A 95 29.25 0.36 14.19
C ARG A 95 29.18 0.57 15.70
N ARG A 96 29.32 1.83 16.17
CA ARG A 96 29.19 2.17 17.61
C ARG A 96 27.77 1.98 18.13
N ILE A 97 26.78 2.27 17.31
CA ILE A 97 25.36 2.02 17.59
C ILE A 97 25.12 0.51 17.71
N GLY A 98 25.86 -0.30 16.96
CA GLY A 98 25.69 -1.77 16.91
C GLY A 98 24.71 -2.25 15.84
N ALA A 99 24.26 -1.38 14.96
CA ALA A 99 23.39 -1.76 13.84
C ALA A 99 24.12 -2.66 12.85
N LYS A 100 23.44 -3.65 12.30
CA LYS A 100 23.97 -4.53 11.25
C LYS A 100 23.98 -3.82 9.92
N LEU A 101 24.98 -4.12 9.10
CA LEU A 101 25.21 -3.43 7.82
C LEU A 101 25.15 -4.40 6.64
N ILE A 102 24.29 -4.12 5.69
CA ILE A 102 24.26 -4.73 4.35
C ILE A 102 24.78 -3.68 3.36
N ALA A 103 25.81 -4.02 2.61
CA ALA A 103 26.30 -3.18 1.50
C ALA A 103 25.67 -3.63 0.18
N MET A 104 24.97 -2.74 -0.50
CA MET A 104 24.50 -2.95 -1.87
C MET A 104 25.41 -2.14 -2.82
N VAL A 105 26.36 -2.79 -3.46
CA VAL A 105 27.47 -2.16 -4.17
C VAL A 105 27.69 -2.75 -5.56
N GLY A 106 28.29 -1.97 -6.45
CA GLY A 106 28.79 -2.46 -7.75
C GLY A 106 30.20 -3.04 -7.69
N ASN A 107 30.90 -2.83 -6.55
CA ASN A 107 32.22 -3.40 -6.29
C ASN A 107 32.29 -3.96 -4.88
N ALA A 108 32.22 -5.28 -4.76
CA ALA A 108 32.25 -5.97 -3.46
C ALA A 108 33.59 -5.77 -2.70
N ALA A 109 34.70 -5.50 -3.41
CA ALA A 109 35.99 -5.23 -2.80
C ALA A 109 36.20 -3.78 -2.32
N SER A 110 35.16 -2.94 -2.45
CA SER A 110 35.17 -1.53 -2.01
C SER A 110 35.28 -1.38 -0.48
N THR A 111 35.54 -0.15 -0.04
CA THR A 111 35.58 0.19 1.39
C THR A 111 34.25 -0.13 2.07
N LEU A 112 33.11 0.23 1.46
CA LEU A 112 31.79 -0.11 2.00
C LEU A 112 31.58 -1.61 2.10
N GLY A 113 31.91 -2.38 1.02
CA GLY A 113 31.79 -3.83 1.00
C GLY A 113 32.61 -4.51 2.11
N LYS A 114 33.88 -4.12 2.29
CA LYS A 114 34.76 -4.65 3.35
C LYS A 114 34.28 -4.35 4.76
N ASN A 115 33.45 -3.35 4.94
CA ASN A 115 32.92 -2.91 6.24
C ASN A 115 31.52 -3.47 6.54
N ALA A 116 30.91 -4.20 5.63
CA ALA A 116 29.55 -4.74 5.80
C ALA A 116 29.55 -6.16 6.39
N ASP A 117 28.47 -6.50 7.09
CA ASP A 117 28.21 -7.88 7.56
C ASP A 117 27.79 -8.78 6.38
N VAL A 118 27.09 -8.20 5.38
CA VAL A 118 26.64 -8.87 4.14
C VAL A 118 26.84 -7.94 2.95
N VAL A 119 27.32 -8.48 1.83
CA VAL A 119 27.52 -7.74 0.59
C VAL A 119 26.60 -8.26 -0.49
N LEU A 120 25.79 -7.37 -1.06
CA LEU A 120 24.95 -7.60 -2.22
C LEU A 120 25.62 -6.95 -3.45
N ASP A 121 26.17 -7.77 -4.34
CA ASP A 121 26.81 -7.31 -5.55
C ASP A 121 25.77 -7.03 -6.65
N VAL A 122 25.54 -5.74 -6.94
CA VAL A 122 24.64 -5.25 -7.98
C VAL A 122 25.41 -4.61 -9.15
N GLY A 123 26.69 -4.91 -9.27
CA GLY A 123 27.55 -4.40 -10.33
C GLY A 123 27.03 -4.73 -11.72
N VAL A 124 27.29 -3.86 -12.68
CA VAL A 124 26.93 -4.04 -14.09
C VAL A 124 28.18 -3.91 -14.95
N SER A 125 28.20 -4.63 -16.06
CA SER A 125 29.32 -4.59 -16.98
C SER A 125 29.53 -3.23 -17.65
N LYS A 126 28.41 -2.49 -17.90
CA LYS A 126 28.45 -1.14 -18.48
C LYS A 126 27.14 -0.38 -18.22
N GLU A 127 27.25 0.93 -18.19
CA GLU A 127 26.06 1.80 -18.22
C GLU A 127 25.42 1.84 -19.62
N ALA A 128 24.10 2.02 -19.69
CA ALA A 128 23.39 2.20 -20.96
C ALA A 128 23.65 3.59 -21.59
N CYS A 129 24.12 4.54 -20.78
CA CYS A 129 24.51 5.86 -21.26
C CYS A 129 25.63 5.74 -22.30
N PRO A 130 25.50 6.34 -23.50
CA PRO A 130 26.53 6.30 -24.54
C PRO A 130 27.89 6.82 -24.09
N LEU A 131 27.91 7.76 -23.13
CA LEU A 131 29.13 8.31 -22.54
C LEU A 131 29.67 7.46 -21.38
N GLY A 132 28.93 6.44 -20.91
CA GLY A 132 29.27 5.64 -19.74
C GLY A 132 29.25 6.37 -18.39
N LEU A 133 28.71 7.61 -18.35
CA LEU A 133 28.79 8.50 -17.18
C LEU A 133 27.49 8.51 -16.36
N ALA A 134 26.35 8.49 -17.02
CA ALA A 134 25.05 8.57 -16.31
C ALA A 134 24.67 7.19 -15.74
N PRO A 135 24.44 7.09 -14.42
CA PRO A 135 23.92 5.87 -13.81
C PRO A 135 22.55 5.51 -14.40
N THR A 136 22.48 4.40 -15.09
CA THR A 136 21.31 3.88 -15.81
C THR A 136 21.16 2.38 -15.56
N SER A 137 22.03 1.54 -16.14
CA SER A 137 22.04 0.09 -15.89
C SER A 137 22.27 -0.22 -14.41
N SER A 138 23.21 0.46 -13.76
CA SER A 138 23.54 0.27 -12.33
C SER A 138 22.35 0.60 -11.42
N THR A 139 21.66 1.71 -11.66
CA THR A 139 20.47 2.09 -10.87
C THR A 139 19.30 1.15 -11.11
N THR A 140 19.09 0.70 -12.35
CA THR A 140 18.08 -0.28 -12.70
C THR A 140 18.37 -1.65 -12.05
N ALA A 141 19.63 -2.08 -12.06
CA ALA A 141 20.07 -3.30 -11.39
C ALA A 141 19.83 -3.24 -9.88
N ALA A 142 20.26 -2.16 -9.22
CA ALA A 142 20.03 -1.97 -7.79
C ALA A 142 18.54 -1.95 -7.43
N LEU A 143 17.72 -1.29 -8.26
CA LEU A 143 16.27 -1.26 -8.07
C LEU A 143 15.64 -2.66 -8.18
N ALA A 144 15.95 -3.40 -9.25
CA ALA A 144 15.42 -4.74 -9.48
C ALA A 144 15.82 -5.72 -8.36
N TYR A 145 17.07 -5.62 -7.90
CA TYR A 145 17.58 -6.46 -6.80
C TYR A 145 16.92 -6.12 -5.46
N GLY A 146 16.70 -4.82 -5.21
CA GLY A 146 15.97 -4.36 -4.04
C GLY A 146 14.50 -4.81 -4.02
N ASP A 147 13.84 -4.83 -5.18
CA ASP A 147 12.48 -5.35 -5.30
C ASP A 147 12.43 -6.86 -5.10
N ALA A 148 13.41 -7.60 -5.63
CA ALA A 148 13.53 -9.04 -5.37
C ALA A 148 13.69 -9.32 -3.86
N LEU A 149 14.51 -8.51 -3.14
CA LEU A 149 14.66 -8.61 -1.70
C LEU A 149 13.35 -8.36 -0.96
N ALA A 150 12.63 -7.29 -1.32
CA ALA A 150 11.33 -6.95 -0.72
C ALA A 150 10.28 -8.05 -0.93
N LEU A 151 10.21 -8.63 -2.13
CA LEU A 151 9.28 -9.72 -2.43
C LEU A 151 9.63 -11.03 -1.72
N ALA A 152 10.91 -11.33 -1.58
CA ALA A 152 11.36 -12.49 -0.81
C ALA A 152 10.98 -12.35 0.68
N LEU A 153 11.13 -11.16 1.26
CA LEU A 153 10.71 -10.86 2.63
C LEU A 153 9.19 -10.91 2.77
N LEU A 154 8.43 -10.35 1.82
CA LEU A 154 6.97 -10.44 1.77
C LEU A 154 6.49 -11.89 1.87
N GLN A 155 7.12 -12.80 1.09
CA GLN A 155 6.79 -14.23 1.14
C GLN A 155 7.15 -14.86 2.50
N LYS A 156 8.31 -14.51 3.07
CA LYS A 156 8.75 -15.04 4.37
C LYS A 156 7.87 -14.58 5.52
N HIS A 157 7.37 -13.35 5.48
CA HIS A 157 6.40 -12.81 6.45
C HIS A 157 4.98 -13.32 6.23
N ASN A 158 4.70 -14.10 5.18
CA ASN A 158 3.35 -14.50 4.78
C ASN A 158 2.40 -13.30 4.66
N PHE A 159 2.92 -12.18 4.13
CA PHE A 159 2.18 -10.94 4.02
C PHE A 159 0.99 -11.07 3.07
N THR A 160 -0.20 -10.69 3.54
CA THR A 160 -1.47 -10.92 2.85
C THR A 160 -1.99 -9.70 2.10
N ALA A 161 -2.89 -9.92 1.13
CA ALA A 161 -3.58 -8.83 0.44
C ALA A 161 -4.39 -7.93 1.40
N SER A 162 -4.94 -8.50 2.47
CA SER A 162 -5.67 -7.72 3.50
C SER A 162 -4.73 -6.78 4.26
N GLN A 163 -3.52 -7.22 4.61
CA GLN A 163 -2.50 -6.38 5.22
C GLN A 163 -2.02 -5.29 4.25
N PHE A 164 -1.84 -5.63 2.96
CA PHE A 164 -1.50 -4.65 1.93
C PHE A 164 -2.56 -3.54 1.81
N ALA A 165 -3.85 -3.91 1.89
CA ALA A 165 -4.95 -2.97 1.84
C ALA A 165 -4.91 -1.95 3.00
N ILE A 166 -4.52 -2.37 4.22
CA ILE A 166 -4.36 -1.49 5.39
C ILE A 166 -3.34 -0.39 5.12
N PHE A 167 -2.23 -0.72 4.45
CA PHE A 167 -1.18 0.26 4.11
C PHE A 167 -1.53 1.13 2.88
N HIS A 168 -2.56 0.74 2.11
CA HIS A 168 -3.00 1.46 0.90
C HIS A 168 -4.50 1.79 0.92
N PRO A 169 -5.03 2.46 1.96
CA PRO A 169 -6.48 2.66 2.14
C PRO A 169 -7.13 3.48 1.02
N GLY A 170 -6.40 4.41 0.42
CA GLY A 170 -6.86 5.26 -0.69
C GLY A 170 -6.81 4.60 -2.07
N GLY A 171 -6.11 3.49 -2.22
CA GLY A 171 -5.98 2.78 -3.49
C GLY A 171 -7.25 2.00 -3.88
N SER A 172 -7.40 1.67 -5.16
CA SER A 172 -8.54 0.87 -5.66
C SER A 172 -8.63 -0.49 -4.96
N LEU A 173 -7.49 -1.15 -4.72
CA LEU A 173 -7.42 -2.42 -4.01
C LEU A 173 -7.78 -2.25 -2.53
N GLY A 174 -7.28 -1.20 -1.85
CA GLY A 174 -7.60 -0.91 -0.46
C GLY A 174 -9.10 -0.70 -0.28
N ARG A 175 -9.71 0.16 -1.09
CA ARG A 175 -11.16 0.37 -1.08
C ARG A 175 -11.93 -0.93 -1.30
N LYS A 176 -11.55 -1.73 -2.30
CA LYS A 176 -12.23 -3.00 -2.62
C LYS A 176 -12.19 -4.01 -1.46
N LEU A 177 -11.11 -4.07 -0.70
CA LEU A 177 -10.91 -5.04 0.37
C LEU A 177 -11.36 -4.55 1.75
N LEU A 178 -11.35 -3.23 1.99
CA LEU A 178 -11.66 -2.65 3.30
C LEU A 178 -13.07 -2.06 3.38
N LEU A 179 -13.71 -1.73 2.23
CA LEU A 179 -15.07 -1.21 2.24
C LEU A 179 -16.06 -2.29 2.64
N THR A 180 -16.82 -2.01 3.69
CA THR A 180 -17.98 -2.80 4.11
C THR A 180 -19.27 -2.07 3.74
N VAL A 181 -20.39 -2.79 3.68
CA VAL A 181 -21.71 -2.15 3.54
C VAL A 181 -21.89 -1.08 4.61
N GLY A 182 -21.55 -1.37 5.87
CA GLY A 182 -21.66 -0.43 6.98
C GLY A 182 -20.82 0.84 6.86
N SER A 183 -19.76 0.85 6.04
CA SER A 183 -18.91 2.04 5.80
C SER A 183 -19.42 2.96 4.69
N ILE A 184 -20.32 2.48 3.84
CA ILE A 184 -20.88 3.22 2.69
C ILE A 184 -22.39 3.36 2.69
N MET A 185 -23.10 2.62 3.56
CA MET A 185 -24.56 2.71 3.66
C MET A 185 -24.99 4.07 4.22
N HIS A 186 -26.13 4.56 3.77
CA HIS A 186 -26.80 5.69 4.38
C HIS A 186 -27.38 5.33 5.74
N LYS A 187 -27.36 6.26 6.69
CA LYS A 187 -27.76 6.03 8.09
C LYS A 187 -28.60 7.21 8.62
N GLY A 188 -29.37 6.95 9.68
CA GLY A 188 -30.14 7.98 10.33
C GLY A 188 -31.09 8.68 9.35
N GLU A 189 -31.04 10.01 9.33
CA GLU A 189 -31.90 10.84 8.48
C GLU A 189 -31.63 10.70 6.98
N GLU A 190 -30.46 10.20 6.57
CA GLU A 190 -30.16 9.95 5.16
C GLU A 190 -30.81 8.65 4.66
N ASN A 191 -31.25 7.77 5.56
CA ASN A 191 -31.84 6.50 5.19
C ASN A 191 -33.29 6.70 4.75
N PRO A 192 -33.67 6.37 3.49
CA PRO A 192 -35.04 6.46 3.03
C PRO A 192 -35.88 5.33 3.67
N VAL A 193 -36.71 5.70 4.62
CA VAL A 193 -37.58 4.76 5.35
C VAL A 193 -39.00 5.29 5.34
N VAL A 194 -39.99 4.41 5.10
CA VAL A 194 -41.42 4.70 5.19
C VAL A 194 -42.15 3.56 5.91
N LEU A 195 -43.31 3.85 6.47
CA LEU A 195 -44.20 2.83 7.01
C LEU A 195 -44.94 2.11 5.89
N GLY A 196 -45.40 0.87 6.15
CA GLY A 196 -46.23 0.12 5.20
C GLY A 196 -47.60 0.77 4.88
N SER A 197 -48.05 1.69 5.76
CA SER A 197 -49.26 2.49 5.55
C SER A 197 -49.08 3.75 4.72
N THR A 198 -47.82 4.12 4.40
CA THR A 198 -47.46 5.31 3.58
C THR A 198 -47.94 5.11 2.14
N THR A 199 -48.50 6.16 1.55
CA THR A 199 -48.94 6.10 0.13
C THR A 199 -47.77 5.98 -0.82
N VAL A 200 -47.99 5.39 -2.00
CA VAL A 200 -46.94 5.29 -3.03
C VAL A 200 -46.43 6.67 -3.48
N GLN A 201 -47.30 7.67 -3.48
CA GLN A 201 -46.93 9.06 -3.79
C GLN A 201 -45.93 9.63 -2.76
N GLU A 202 -46.22 9.49 -1.47
CA GLU A 202 -45.37 9.94 -0.38
C GLU A 202 -44.00 9.18 -0.43
N ALA A 203 -44.06 7.86 -0.64
CA ALA A 203 -42.85 7.06 -0.81
C ALA A 203 -41.99 7.53 -1.99
N LEU A 204 -42.62 7.93 -3.10
CA LEU A 204 -41.89 8.50 -4.25
C LEU A 204 -41.19 9.83 -3.93
N PHE A 205 -41.82 10.68 -3.10
CA PHE A 205 -41.16 11.89 -2.62
C PHE A 205 -39.92 11.58 -1.78
N VAL A 206 -40.03 10.60 -0.86
CA VAL A 206 -38.88 10.17 -0.04
C VAL A 206 -37.76 9.59 -0.91
N ILE A 207 -38.08 8.75 -1.90
CA ILE A 207 -37.10 8.19 -2.85
C ILE A 207 -36.39 9.30 -3.61
N THR A 208 -37.15 10.32 -4.07
CA THR A 208 -36.61 11.46 -4.84
C THR A 208 -35.75 12.37 -3.98
N ASP A 209 -36.23 12.73 -2.78
CA ASP A 209 -35.50 13.60 -1.85
C ASP A 209 -34.16 12.98 -1.41
N LYS A 210 -34.15 11.68 -1.12
CA LYS A 210 -32.93 10.96 -0.69
C LYS A 210 -32.04 10.52 -1.86
N GLY A 211 -32.55 10.51 -3.09
CA GLY A 211 -31.77 10.26 -4.31
C GLY A 211 -31.21 8.84 -4.45
N LEU A 212 -31.71 7.85 -3.69
CA LEU A 212 -31.22 6.48 -3.66
C LEU A 212 -31.97 5.52 -4.59
N GLY A 213 -33.04 6.00 -5.26
CA GLY A 213 -33.85 5.18 -6.18
C GLY A 213 -34.63 4.05 -5.51
N ALA A 214 -34.64 3.99 -4.18
CA ALA A 214 -35.33 2.99 -3.38
C ALA A 214 -35.67 3.53 -1.98
N VAL A 215 -36.65 2.91 -1.32
CA VAL A 215 -37.02 3.20 0.07
C VAL A 215 -37.27 1.88 0.82
N SER A 216 -36.81 1.81 2.06
CA SER A 216 -37.09 0.70 2.98
C SER A 216 -38.49 0.87 3.57
N VAL A 217 -39.30 -0.17 3.49
CA VAL A 217 -40.63 -0.22 4.12
C VAL A 217 -40.51 -0.93 5.47
N VAL A 218 -40.94 -0.26 6.55
CA VAL A 218 -40.85 -0.79 7.91
C VAL A 218 -42.22 -0.81 8.55
N ASP A 219 -42.39 -1.59 9.64
CA ASP A 219 -43.52 -1.52 10.52
C ASP A 219 -43.35 -0.47 11.64
N GLU A 220 -44.33 -0.33 12.53
CA GLU A 220 -44.33 0.61 13.65
C GLU A 220 -43.18 0.34 14.66
N ALA A 221 -42.62 -0.87 14.67
CA ALA A 221 -41.49 -1.25 15.50
C ALA A 221 -40.14 -0.96 14.81
N GLY A 222 -40.16 -0.44 13.55
CA GLY A 222 -38.97 -0.18 12.76
C GLY A 222 -38.36 -1.43 12.09
N ILE A 223 -39.08 -2.56 12.10
CA ILE A 223 -38.61 -3.80 11.47
C ILE A 223 -38.93 -3.77 9.99
N MET A 224 -37.89 -4.05 9.17
CA MET A 224 -37.97 -4.04 7.70
C MET A 224 -38.98 -5.10 7.21
N GLN A 225 -39.97 -4.66 6.45
CA GLN A 225 -41.00 -5.50 5.81
C GLN A 225 -40.69 -5.71 4.30
N GLY A 226 -39.98 -4.75 3.68
CA GLY A 226 -39.67 -4.83 2.25
C GLY A 226 -38.88 -3.62 1.76
N VAL A 227 -38.70 -3.57 0.46
CA VAL A 227 -38.07 -2.45 -0.27
C VAL A 227 -38.97 -2.08 -1.45
N LEU A 228 -39.19 -0.79 -1.65
CA LEU A 228 -39.86 -0.24 -2.82
C LEU A 228 -38.87 0.54 -3.66
N THR A 229 -38.76 0.22 -4.94
CA THR A 229 -37.84 0.88 -5.87
C THR A 229 -38.57 1.70 -6.95
N ASP A 230 -37.88 2.64 -7.60
CA ASP A 230 -38.39 3.36 -8.79
C ASP A 230 -38.89 2.41 -9.87
N GLY A 231 -38.24 1.26 -10.01
CA GLY A 231 -38.65 0.23 -10.96
C GLY A 231 -39.98 -0.42 -10.58
N ASP A 232 -40.26 -0.61 -9.30
CA ASP A 232 -41.53 -1.17 -8.82
C ASP A 232 -42.69 -0.19 -9.06
N ILE A 233 -42.44 1.09 -8.78
CA ILE A 233 -43.42 2.16 -9.01
C ILE A 233 -43.75 2.24 -10.52
N ARG A 234 -42.73 2.25 -11.39
CA ARG A 234 -42.96 2.28 -12.85
C ARG A 234 -43.74 1.06 -13.35
N ARG A 235 -43.44 -0.11 -12.83
CA ARG A 235 -44.19 -1.34 -13.16
C ARG A 235 -45.63 -1.30 -12.63
N GLY A 236 -45.86 -0.73 -11.48
CA GLY A 236 -47.20 -0.50 -10.93
C GLY A 236 -48.02 0.43 -11.84
N LEU A 237 -47.45 1.58 -12.21
CA LEU A 237 -48.10 2.53 -13.11
C LEU A 237 -48.48 1.92 -14.45
N SER A 238 -47.58 1.12 -15.06
CA SER A 238 -47.86 0.45 -16.34
C SER A 238 -48.99 -0.59 -16.29
N LYS A 239 -49.31 -1.06 -15.04
CA LYS A 239 -50.41 -1.98 -14.78
C LYS A 239 -51.72 -1.27 -14.36
N GLY A 240 -51.77 0.07 -14.46
CA GLY A 240 -52.96 0.87 -14.13
C GLY A 240 -53.09 1.22 -12.64
N CYS A 241 -52.04 1.02 -11.81
CA CYS A 241 -52.04 1.52 -10.45
C CYS A 241 -52.03 3.06 -10.48
N LEU A 242 -53.06 3.68 -9.95
CA LEU A 242 -53.11 5.14 -9.79
C LEU A 242 -52.34 5.55 -8.55
N LEU A 243 -51.44 6.56 -8.69
CA LEU A 243 -50.64 7.13 -7.59
C LEU A 243 -51.54 7.86 -6.56
N TYR A 244 -52.82 8.06 -6.87
CA TYR A 244 -53.81 8.87 -6.10
C TYR A 244 -55.00 8.03 -5.63
N THR A 245 -54.84 6.89 -5.05
CA THR A 245 -56.01 6.21 -4.48
C THR A 245 -56.04 6.24 -2.95
N SER A 246 -56.77 7.20 -2.41
CA SER A 246 -57.88 6.72 -1.53
C SER A 246 -58.91 6.01 -2.46
N PRO A 247 -59.36 4.80 -2.13
CA PRO A 247 -60.38 4.15 -2.96
C PRO A 247 -61.59 5.05 -3.02
N SER A 248 -61.94 5.51 -4.23
CA SER A 248 -63.22 6.18 -4.47
C SER A 248 -64.32 5.17 -4.16
N PRO A 249 -65.42 5.61 -3.55
CA PRO A 249 -66.58 4.72 -3.32
C PRO A 249 -67.13 4.04 -4.60
N ARG A 250 -66.66 4.46 -5.80
CA ARG A 250 -67.02 3.85 -7.09
C ARG A 250 -66.13 2.66 -7.44
N ASP A 251 -64.99 2.49 -6.82
CA ASP A 251 -64.06 1.36 -7.09
C ASP A 251 -64.40 0.10 -6.27
N ILE A 252 -65.39 0.21 -5.35
CA ILE A 252 -65.87 -0.90 -4.53
C ILE A 252 -67.13 -1.57 -5.07
N SER A 253 -67.68 -1.06 -6.20
CA SER A 253 -68.86 -1.62 -6.86
C SER A 253 -68.54 -2.19 -8.23
N GLY A 254 -67.83 -3.32 -8.21
CA GLY A 254 -67.58 -4.13 -9.43
C GLY A 254 -67.35 -5.56 -9.02
N SER A 255 -68.42 -6.25 -8.87
CA SER A 255 -68.63 -7.69 -8.72
C SER A 255 -67.66 -8.58 -9.46
#